data_3b03f7b62f362ad786448e0c71d7b843
#
_entry.id   3b03f7b62f362ad786448e0c71d7b843
#
_cell.length_a   1.000
_cell.length_b   1.000
_cell.length_c   1.000
_cell.angle_alpha   90.00
_cell.angle_beta   90.00
_cell.angle_gamma   90.00
#
_symmetry.space_group_name_H-M   'P 1'
#
loop_
_entity.id
_entity.type
_entity.pdbx_description
1 polymer ?
#
loop_
_entity_poly.entity_id
_entity_poly.type
_entity_poly.pdbx_seq_one_letter_code
_entity_poly.pdbx_strand_id
1 'polypeptide(L)'
;AQITGEESLTCGHCIAICPKDAISLKNSEFEKIDFATFTYENKWIKQGKFETSELVRLMLSRRSCRNFKDKNVDKEILEELIKIGTTAPSGSNCQDWIFTVVPTKKDVAIFGKKIGEFFKKLNRMSNNIVLRKGMTLFGNKKLEFYWENYYESVKETIELYENKGVDKLFHGASAVIMVGGLKESSCPSEDALLAT
;
A
#
# COMPACT_ATOMS: atom_id res chain seq x y z
N ALA A 1 -20.16 2.16 -33.98
CA ALA A 1 -18.85 2.66 -34.38
C ALA A 1 -17.80 1.83 -33.66
N GLN A 2 -16.75 1.43 -34.35
CA GLN A 2 -15.62 0.69 -33.77
C GLN A 2 -14.40 1.60 -33.80
N ILE A 3 -13.75 1.75 -32.63
CA ILE A 3 -12.45 2.46 -32.55
C ILE A 3 -11.37 1.41 -32.82
N THR A 4 -10.59 1.61 -33.88
CA THR A 4 -9.55 0.67 -34.34
C THR A 4 -8.15 1.25 -34.24
N GLY A 5 -7.89 2.12 -33.26
CA GLY A 5 -6.56 2.66 -32.99
C GLY A 5 -5.81 1.80 -31.98
N GLU A 6 -4.49 1.68 -32.16
CA GLU A 6 -3.61 0.95 -31.23
C GLU A 6 -3.14 1.81 -30.04
N GLU A 7 -3.51 3.10 -30.00
CA GLU A 7 -3.02 4.10 -29.02
C GLU A 7 -4.04 4.40 -27.91
N SER A 8 -4.58 3.37 -27.27
CA SER A 8 -5.47 3.57 -26.12
C SER A 8 -4.75 3.28 -24.80
N LEU A 9 -4.89 4.20 -23.83
CA LEU A 9 -4.47 3.94 -22.43
C LEU A 9 -5.37 2.91 -21.72
N THR A 10 -6.42 2.44 -22.36
CA THR A 10 -7.44 1.51 -21.80
C THR A 10 -8.01 1.94 -20.44
N CYS A 11 -7.98 3.22 -20.12
CA CYS A 11 -8.35 3.76 -18.81
C CYS A 11 -9.87 3.78 -18.53
N GLY A 12 -10.71 3.37 -19.47
CA GLY A 12 -12.16 3.31 -19.31
C GLY A 12 -12.89 4.65 -19.28
N HIS A 13 -12.20 5.80 -19.36
CA HIS A 13 -12.82 7.13 -19.26
C HIS A 13 -13.95 7.35 -20.28
N CYS A 14 -13.73 6.95 -21.52
CA CYS A 14 -14.74 7.07 -22.59
C CYS A 14 -16.00 6.23 -22.31
N ILE A 15 -15.86 5.10 -21.62
CA ILE A 15 -17.00 4.26 -21.20
C ILE A 15 -17.76 4.98 -20.07
N ALA A 16 -17.05 5.41 -19.04
CA ALA A 16 -17.63 6.03 -17.85
C ALA A 16 -18.44 7.29 -18.16
N ILE A 17 -18.05 8.08 -19.18
CA ILE A 17 -18.74 9.31 -19.56
C ILE A 17 -19.81 9.11 -20.66
N CYS A 18 -19.92 7.92 -21.26
CA CYS A 18 -20.86 7.68 -22.34
C CYS A 18 -22.32 7.68 -21.83
N PRO A 19 -23.17 8.65 -22.20
CA PRO A 19 -24.53 8.75 -21.68
C PRO A 19 -25.48 7.68 -22.23
N LYS A 20 -25.03 6.92 -23.24
CA LYS A 20 -25.81 5.89 -23.92
C LYS A 20 -25.29 4.47 -23.66
N ASP A 21 -24.27 4.32 -22.80
CA ASP A 21 -23.61 3.04 -22.53
C ASP A 21 -23.22 2.29 -23.84
N ALA A 22 -22.84 3.05 -24.88
CA ALA A 22 -22.60 2.55 -26.24
C ALA A 22 -21.15 2.15 -26.52
N ILE A 23 -20.27 2.29 -25.52
CA ILE A 23 -18.85 2.01 -25.62
C ILE A 23 -18.50 0.88 -24.66
N SER A 24 -17.80 -0.15 -25.16
CA SER A 24 -17.23 -1.22 -24.35
C SER A 24 -15.78 -1.46 -24.73
N LEU A 25 -14.97 -1.90 -23.78
CA LEU A 25 -13.61 -2.39 -24.03
C LEU A 25 -13.67 -3.88 -24.33
N LYS A 26 -13.13 -4.28 -25.46
CA LYS A 26 -13.01 -5.70 -25.82
C LYS A 26 -11.88 -6.32 -24.99
N ASN A 27 -12.16 -7.37 -24.22
CA ASN A 27 -11.21 -8.06 -23.36
C ASN A 27 -10.70 -7.23 -22.15
N SER A 28 -11.47 -6.29 -21.63
CA SER A 28 -11.06 -5.61 -20.40
C SER A 28 -11.32 -6.49 -19.16
N GLU A 29 -10.30 -6.71 -18.37
CA GLU A 29 -10.41 -7.36 -17.06
C GLU A 29 -11.28 -6.56 -16.08
N PHE A 30 -11.62 -5.31 -16.42
CA PHE A 30 -12.54 -4.45 -15.67
C PHE A 30 -14.01 -4.91 -15.67
N GLU A 31 -14.38 -5.88 -16.50
CA GLU A 31 -15.79 -6.24 -16.64
C GLU A 31 -16.36 -7.00 -15.46
N LYS A 32 -15.56 -7.66 -14.62
CA LYS A 32 -16.07 -8.34 -13.41
C LYS A 32 -15.00 -8.52 -12.35
N ILE A 33 -14.92 -7.59 -11.42
CA ILE A 33 -14.27 -7.88 -10.15
C ILE A 33 -15.32 -8.56 -9.26
N ASP A 34 -15.22 -9.87 -9.08
CA ASP A 34 -16.10 -10.62 -8.18
C ASP A 34 -15.54 -10.63 -6.76
N PHE A 35 -16.43 -10.39 -5.79
CA PHE A 35 -16.13 -10.46 -4.37
C PHE A 35 -16.95 -11.58 -3.73
N ALA A 36 -16.34 -12.34 -2.83
CA ALA A 36 -17.00 -13.44 -2.12
C ALA A 36 -17.76 -12.94 -0.87
N THR A 37 -17.29 -11.85 -0.26
CA THR A 37 -17.83 -11.35 1.02
C THR A 37 -18.94 -10.32 0.85
N PHE A 38 -19.08 -9.71 -0.31
CA PHE A 38 -20.15 -8.76 -0.61
C PHE A 38 -20.47 -8.73 -2.11
N THR A 39 -21.63 -8.19 -2.43
CA THR A 39 -22.08 -7.95 -3.82
C THR A 39 -22.15 -6.46 -4.10
N TYR A 40 -21.85 -6.05 -5.32
CA TYR A 40 -22.01 -4.69 -5.80
C TYR A 40 -22.59 -4.67 -7.21
N GLU A 41 -23.25 -3.58 -7.59
CA GLU A 41 -23.62 -3.38 -8.98
C GLU A 41 -22.40 -3.02 -9.82
N ASN A 42 -22.03 -3.89 -10.77
CA ASN A 42 -20.93 -3.61 -11.70
C ASN A 42 -21.38 -2.62 -12.79
N LYS A 43 -21.68 -1.38 -12.36
CA LYS A 43 -22.04 -0.26 -13.21
C LYS A 43 -21.36 1.00 -12.76
N TRP A 44 -20.98 1.84 -13.70
CA TRP A 44 -20.49 3.18 -13.41
C TRP A 44 -21.53 4.01 -12.68
N ILE A 45 -21.11 4.68 -11.62
CA ILE A 45 -21.99 5.63 -10.91
C ILE A 45 -22.19 6.82 -11.82
N LYS A 46 -23.45 7.10 -12.19
CA LYS A 46 -23.78 8.26 -13.03
C LYS A 46 -23.45 9.55 -12.28
N GLN A 47 -22.95 10.54 -13.02
CA GLN A 47 -22.64 11.85 -12.47
C GLN A 47 -23.84 12.43 -11.68
N GLY A 48 -23.58 12.92 -10.47
CA GLY A 48 -24.60 13.48 -9.58
C GLY A 48 -25.52 12.45 -8.92
N LYS A 49 -25.25 11.14 -9.04
CA LYS A 49 -26.03 10.06 -8.40
C LYS A 49 -25.37 9.47 -7.16
N PHE A 50 -24.23 9.98 -6.75
CA PHE A 50 -23.54 9.57 -5.54
C PHE A 50 -23.78 10.57 -4.41
N GLU A 51 -24.10 10.07 -3.21
CA GLU A 51 -24.27 10.92 -2.02
C GLU A 51 -22.90 11.33 -1.47
N THR A 52 -22.44 12.51 -1.85
CA THR A 52 -21.13 13.05 -1.44
C THR A 52 -20.99 13.11 0.09
N SER A 53 -22.08 13.37 0.81
CA SER A 53 -22.11 13.39 2.28
C SER A 53 -21.67 12.05 2.90
N GLU A 54 -22.07 10.92 2.32
CA GLU A 54 -21.68 9.59 2.80
C GLU A 54 -20.20 9.32 2.57
N LEU A 55 -19.65 9.73 1.42
CA LEU A 55 -18.20 9.66 1.17
C LEU A 55 -17.43 10.50 2.19
N VAL A 56 -17.85 11.73 2.43
CA VAL A 56 -17.19 12.62 3.41
C VAL A 56 -17.27 12.02 4.81
N ARG A 57 -18.41 11.44 5.21
CA ARG A 57 -18.55 10.75 6.50
C ARG A 57 -17.61 9.56 6.61
N LEU A 58 -17.50 8.75 5.55
CA LEU A 58 -16.55 7.62 5.51
C LEU A 58 -15.12 8.10 5.69
N MET A 59 -14.69 9.11 4.94
CA MET A 59 -13.34 9.68 5.02
C MET A 59 -13.06 10.27 6.41
N LEU A 60 -14.01 10.99 7.00
CA LEU A 60 -13.88 11.55 8.35
C LEU A 60 -13.88 10.47 9.45
N SER A 61 -14.44 9.31 9.21
CA SER A 61 -14.49 8.19 10.17
C SER A 61 -13.19 7.39 10.22
N ARG A 62 -12.32 7.51 9.22
CA ARG A 62 -11.05 6.79 9.17
C ARG A 62 -10.15 7.13 10.37
N ARG A 63 -9.64 6.12 11.04
CA ARG A 63 -8.68 6.23 12.15
C ARG A 63 -7.55 5.22 11.98
N SER A 64 -6.36 5.57 12.46
CA SER A 64 -5.24 4.64 12.58
C SER A 64 -5.50 3.69 13.77
N CYS A 65 -6.38 2.72 13.56
CA CYS A 65 -6.70 1.72 14.58
C CYS A 65 -5.53 0.74 14.73
N ARG A 66 -5.01 0.59 15.95
CA ARG A 66 -3.90 -0.32 16.30
C ARG A 66 -4.30 -1.32 17.36
N ASN A 67 -5.59 -1.61 17.46
CA ASN A 67 -6.16 -2.60 18.37
C ASN A 67 -6.66 -3.80 17.56
N PHE A 68 -5.76 -4.69 17.23
CA PHE A 68 -6.06 -5.87 16.41
C PHE A 68 -6.60 -7.02 17.26
N LYS A 69 -7.57 -7.74 16.72
CA LYS A 69 -8.07 -8.98 17.32
C LYS A 69 -7.03 -10.09 17.20
N ASP A 70 -7.00 -11.00 18.17
CA ASP A 70 -6.15 -12.19 18.10
C ASP A 70 -6.79 -13.29 17.22
N LYS A 71 -6.96 -12.97 15.94
CA LYS A 71 -7.56 -13.84 14.92
C LYS A 71 -6.87 -13.56 13.58
N ASN A 72 -6.53 -14.61 12.83
CA ASN A 72 -6.07 -14.45 11.46
C ASN A 72 -7.18 -13.83 10.58
N VAL A 73 -6.77 -13.12 9.56
CA VAL A 73 -7.66 -12.61 8.51
C VAL A 73 -7.87 -13.73 7.49
N ASP A 74 -9.12 -13.97 7.11
CA ASP A 74 -9.45 -14.98 6.11
C ASP A 74 -8.81 -14.59 4.75
N LYS A 75 -8.35 -15.60 4.02
CA LYS A 75 -7.60 -15.39 2.78
C LYS A 75 -8.41 -14.63 1.73
N GLU A 76 -9.68 -14.94 1.64
CA GLU A 76 -10.64 -14.29 0.74
C GLU A 76 -10.72 -12.78 1.00
N ILE A 77 -10.72 -12.35 2.26
CA ILE A 77 -10.72 -10.93 2.64
C ILE A 77 -9.43 -10.25 2.19
N LEU A 78 -8.26 -10.91 2.36
CA LEU A 78 -6.98 -10.35 1.92
C LEU A 78 -6.93 -10.21 0.40
N GLU A 79 -7.45 -11.19 -0.34
CA GLU A 79 -7.55 -11.15 -1.80
C GLU A 79 -8.51 -10.04 -2.27
N GLU A 80 -9.63 -9.83 -1.58
CA GLU A 80 -10.58 -8.77 -1.88
C GLU A 80 -10.01 -7.38 -1.62
N LEU A 81 -9.26 -7.20 -0.55
CA LEU A 81 -8.56 -5.93 -0.29
C LEU A 81 -7.58 -5.59 -1.41
N ILE A 82 -6.86 -6.59 -1.95
CA ILE A 82 -5.99 -6.39 -3.11
C ILE A 82 -6.81 -6.01 -4.34
N LYS A 83 -7.91 -6.74 -4.63
CA LYS A 83 -8.81 -6.40 -5.74
C LYS A 83 -9.32 -4.97 -5.65
N ILE A 84 -9.69 -4.51 -4.44
CA ILE A 84 -10.07 -3.11 -4.21
C ILE A 84 -8.89 -2.18 -4.51
N GLY A 85 -7.69 -2.50 -4.03
CA GLY A 85 -6.48 -1.73 -4.29
C GLY A 85 -6.18 -1.57 -5.79
N THR A 86 -6.46 -2.58 -6.61
CA THR A 86 -6.26 -2.51 -8.07
C THR A 86 -7.27 -1.62 -8.79
N THR A 87 -8.28 -1.09 -8.11
CA THR A 87 -9.18 -0.07 -8.69
C THR A 87 -8.61 1.35 -8.62
N ALA A 88 -7.48 1.54 -7.95
CA ALA A 88 -6.82 2.84 -7.86
C ALA A 88 -6.36 3.32 -9.26
N PRO A 89 -6.32 4.64 -9.49
CA PRO A 89 -5.70 5.16 -10.70
C PRO A 89 -4.19 4.94 -10.68
N SER A 90 -3.58 4.84 -11.87
CA SER A 90 -2.13 4.77 -12.02
C SER A 90 -1.63 5.67 -13.14
N GLY A 91 -0.37 6.08 -13.08
CA GLY A 91 0.26 6.90 -14.11
C GLY A 91 0.15 6.24 -15.48
N SER A 92 -0.44 6.95 -16.46
CA SER A 92 -0.71 6.41 -17.80
C SER A 92 -1.51 5.09 -17.81
N ASN A 93 -2.25 4.79 -16.74
CA ASN A 93 -2.96 3.53 -16.55
C ASN A 93 -2.05 2.29 -16.69
N CYS A 94 -0.80 2.38 -16.22
CA CYS A 94 0.17 1.28 -16.31
C CYS A 94 -0.17 0.09 -15.42
N GLN A 95 -0.88 0.33 -14.29
CA GLN A 95 -1.34 -0.71 -13.37
C GLN A 95 -0.22 -1.61 -12.82
N ASP A 96 0.97 -1.05 -12.65
CA ASP A 96 2.19 -1.74 -12.25
C ASP A 96 2.33 -1.88 -10.72
N TRP A 97 1.21 -2.05 -10.00
CA TRP A 97 1.24 -2.28 -8.56
C TRP A 97 1.80 -3.67 -8.22
N ILE A 98 2.50 -3.72 -7.13
CA ILE A 98 2.98 -4.96 -6.53
C ILE A 98 2.41 -5.06 -5.12
N PHE A 99 1.58 -6.06 -4.87
CA PHE A 99 1.05 -6.36 -3.55
C PHE A 99 1.81 -7.53 -2.94
N THR A 100 2.40 -7.31 -1.76
CA THR A 100 3.05 -8.37 -1.00
C THR A 100 2.28 -8.60 0.28
N VAL A 101 1.79 -9.81 0.49
CA VAL A 101 0.96 -10.18 1.63
C VAL A 101 1.76 -11.00 2.64
N VAL A 102 1.71 -10.59 3.90
CA VAL A 102 2.13 -11.39 5.05
C VAL A 102 0.85 -11.85 5.76
N PRO A 103 0.36 -13.08 5.53
CA PRO A 103 -1.04 -13.41 5.73
C PRO A 103 -1.39 -13.82 7.17
N THR A 104 -0.40 -14.16 8.00
CA THR A 104 -0.68 -14.65 9.36
C THR A 104 0.07 -13.85 10.42
N LYS A 105 -0.50 -13.80 11.62
CA LYS A 105 0.12 -13.16 12.79
C LYS A 105 1.53 -13.71 13.08
N LYS A 106 1.73 -15.02 12.88
CA LYS A 106 3.03 -15.68 13.03
C LYS A 106 4.05 -15.14 12.01
N ASP A 107 3.63 -15.02 10.75
CA ASP A 107 4.50 -14.51 9.68
C ASP A 107 4.81 -13.03 9.87
N VAL A 108 3.83 -12.24 10.33
CA VAL A 108 4.03 -10.81 10.70
C VAL A 108 5.07 -10.70 11.81
N ALA A 109 4.99 -11.54 12.84
CA ALA A 109 5.99 -11.53 13.92
C ALA A 109 7.39 -11.92 13.43
N ILE A 110 7.50 -12.93 12.55
CA ILE A 110 8.79 -13.31 11.91
C ILE A 110 9.34 -12.15 11.06
N PHE A 111 8.49 -11.51 10.28
CA PHE A 111 8.86 -10.38 9.44
C PHE A 111 9.31 -9.19 10.29
N GLY A 112 8.56 -8.86 11.35
CA GLY A 112 8.92 -7.81 12.30
C GLY A 112 10.28 -8.05 12.96
N LYS A 113 10.58 -9.31 13.34
CA LYS A 113 11.88 -9.69 13.88
C LYS A 113 13.02 -9.42 12.88
N LYS A 114 12.85 -9.80 11.61
CA LYS A 114 13.84 -9.54 10.56
C LYS A 114 14.07 -8.05 10.33
N ILE A 115 13.01 -7.25 10.34
CA ILE A 115 13.11 -5.79 10.27
C ILE A 115 13.85 -5.25 11.49
N GLY A 116 13.56 -5.73 12.69
CA GLY A 116 14.26 -5.38 13.92
C GLY A 116 15.77 -5.67 13.85
N GLU A 117 16.15 -6.84 13.32
CA GLU A 117 17.57 -7.20 13.12
C GLU A 117 18.26 -6.26 12.11
N PHE A 118 17.58 -5.88 11.04
CA PHE A 118 18.09 -4.88 10.09
C PHE A 118 18.32 -3.54 10.79
N PHE A 119 17.38 -3.04 11.54
CA PHE A 119 17.51 -1.76 12.24
C PHE A 119 18.55 -1.79 13.36
N LYS A 120 18.72 -2.91 14.06
CA LYS A 120 19.84 -3.07 15.01
C LYS A 120 21.20 -2.91 14.31
N LYS A 121 21.34 -3.53 13.13
CA LYS A 121 22.57 -3.37 12.33
C LYS A 121 22.76 -1.93 11.88
N LEU A 122 21.69 -1.27 11.42
CA LEU A 122 21.71 0.12 10.99
C LEU A 122 22.07 1.06 12.16
N ASN A 123 21.50 0.86 13.35
CA ASN A 123 21.84 1.59 14.56
C ASN A 123 23.31 1.41 14.94
N ARG A 124 23.85 0.19 14.85
CA ARG A 124 25.29 -0.05 15.12
C ARG A 124 26.17 0.70 14.13
N MET A 125 25.79 0.72 12.85
CA MET A 125 26.54 1.45 11.82
C MET A 125 26.48 2.96 12.04
N SER A 126 25.29 3.50 12.32
CA SER A 126 25.09 4.94 12.55
C SER A 126 25.71 5.44 13.83
N ASN A 127 25.84 4.60 14.86
CA ASN A 127 26.54 4.93 16.10
C ASN A 127 28.05 5.04 15.92
N ASN A 128 28.62 4.41 14.88
CA ASN A 128 30.04 4.51 14.58
C ASN A 128 30.35 5.87 13.91
N ILE A 129 30.93 6.80 14.70
CA ILE A 129 31.22 8.17 14.26
C ILE A 129 32.18 8.22 13.08
N VAL A 130 33.17 7.30 13.03
CA VAL A 130 34.17 7.26 11.95
C VAL A 130 33.49 6.87 10.63
N LEU A 131 32.65 5.83 10.67
CA LEU A 131 31.89 5.39 9.49
C LEU A 131 30.93 6.50 9.02
N ARG A 132 30.17 7.10 9.94
CA ARG A 132 29.19 8.14 9.66
C ARG A 132 29.84 9.38 9.03
N LYS A 133 30.90 9.91 9.65
CA LYS A 133 31.57 11.09 9.15
C LYS A 133 32.41 10.80 7.86
N GLY A 134 32.96 9.60 7.75
CA GLY A 134 33.59 9.15 6.51
C GLY A 134 32.63 9.13 5.33
N MET A 135 31.45 8.52 5.49
CA MET A 135 30.42 8.50 4.44
C MET A 135 29.96 9.92 4.05
N THR A 136 29.80 10.80 5.05
CA THR A 136 29.43 12.21 4.81
C THR A 136 30.50 12.94 4.00
N LEU A 137 31.77 12.70 4.26
CA LEU A 137 32.89 13.29 3.51
C LEU A 137 32.89 12.89 2.03
N PHE A 138 32.47 11.65 1.73
CA PHE A 138 32.26 11.14 0.36
C PHE A 138 30.88 11.51 -0.24
N GLY A 139 30.17 12.46 0.33
CA GLY A 139 28.90 12.97 -0.20
C GLY A 139 27.65 12.16 0.18
N ASN A 140 27.79 11.05 0.92
CA ASN A 140 26.67 10.24 1.37
C ASN A 140 26.23 10.61 2.79
N LYS A 141 25.22 11.47 2.88
CA LYS A 141 24.68 11.97 4.16
C LYS A 141 23.56 11.10 4.76
N LYS A 142 23.19 9.97 4.14
CA LYS A 142 22.03 9.15 4.58
C LYS A 142 22.19 8.62 6.01
N LEU A 143 23.40 8.20 6.39
CA LEU A 143 23.66 7.66 7.72
C LEU A 143 23.65 8.74 8.80
N GLU A 144 24.15 9.95 8.48
CA GLU A 144 24.07 11.12 9.37
C GLU A 144 22.61 11.54 9.58
N PHE A 145 21.84 11.65 8.49
CA PHE A 145 20.42 11.98 8.56
C PHE A 145 19.62 10.96 9.40
N TYR A 146 19.93 9.65 9.24
CA TYR A 146 19.31 8.61 10.04
C TYR A 146 19.67 8.78 11.53
N TRP A 147 20.93 9.06 11.87
CA TRP A 147 21.37 9.28 13.23
C TRP A 147 20.67 10.45 13.89
N GLU A 148 20.56 11.57 13.21
CA GLU A 148 19.96 12.79 13.74
C GLU A 148 18.44 12.66 13.95
N ASN A 149 17.75 11.92 13.11
CA ASN A 149 16.27 11.92 13.07
C ASN A 149 15.62 10.65 13.60
N TYR A 150 16.30 9.50 13.55
CA TYR A 150 15.64 8.21 13.80
C TYR A 150 16.34 7.31 14.81
N TYR A 151 17.64 7.47 15.03
CA TYR A 151 18.44 6.56 15.84
C TYR A 151 17.86 6.27 17.22
N GLU A 152 17.59 7.30 18.02
CA GLU A 152 17.07 7.11 19.39
C GLU A 152 15.66 6.49 19.40
N SER A 153 14.76 6.96 18.56
CA SER A 153 13.40 6.42 18.46
C SER A 153 13.40 4.93 18.05
N VAL A 154 14.25 4.56 17.11
CA VAL A 154 14.39 3.16 16.69
C VAL A 154 15.03 2.32 17.78
N LYS A 155 16.05 2.84 18.49
CA LYS A 155 16.68 2.16 19.62
C LYS A 155 15.67 1.88 20.74
N GLU A 156 14.91 2.88 21.16
CA GLU A 156 13.86 2.71 22.16
C GLU A 156 12.80 1.67 21.74
N THR A 157 12.42 1.68 20.46
CA THR A 157 11.46 0.72 19.92
C THR A 157 11.98 -0.72 19.99
N ILE A 158 13.25 -0.92 19.64
CA ILE A 158 13.92 -2.23 19.74
C ILE A 158 14.00 -2.70 21.20
N GLU A 159 14.42 -1.82 22.11
CA GLU A 159 14.51 -2.12 23.55
C GLU A 159 13.12 -2.45 24.16
N LEU A 160 12.08 -1.76 23.75
CA LEU A 160 10.70 -2.06 24.18
C LEU A 160 10.25 -3.44 23.71
N TYR A 161 10.59 -3.80 22.47
CA TYR A 161 10.27 -5.12 21.94
C TYR A 161 11.04 -6.22 22.69
N GLU A 162 12.35 -6.05 22.89
CA GLU A 162 13.20 -7.07 23.54
C GLU A 162 12.86 -7.26 25.02
N ASN A 163 12.63 -6.16 25.75
CA ASN A 163 12.46 -6.22 27.20
C ASN A 163 11.01 -6.45 27.63
N LYS A 164 10.03 -6.01 26.82
CA LYS A 164 8.61 -6.00 27.20
C LYS A 164 7.70 -6.70 26.18
N GLY A 165 8.23 -7.17 25.04
CA GLY A 165 7.44 -7.77 23.96
C GLY A 165 6.49 -6.79 23.28
N VAL A 166 6.70 -5.47 23.41
CA VAL A 166 5.81 -4.45 22.84
C VAL A 166 6.16 -4.23 21.38
N ASP A 167 5.31 -4.67 20.48
CA ASP A 167 5.44 -4.44 19.04
C ASP A 167 4.95 -3.02 18.67
N LYS A 168 5.89 -2.13 18.37
CA LYS A 168 5.64 -0.77 17.88
C LYS A 168 5.66 -0.67 16.35
N LEU A 169 6.06 -1.73 15.65
CA LEU A 169 6.14 -1.74 14.19
C LEU A 169 4.79 -2.11 13.56
N PHE A 170 4.26 -3.28 13.92
CA PHE A 170 2.99 -3.78 13.39
C PHE A 170 1.86 -3.78 14.41
N HIS A 171 2.14 -3.40 15.68
CA HIS A 171 1.15 -3.30 16.75
C HIS A 171 0.36 -4.61 16.98
N GLY A 172 0.97 -5.77 16.71
CA GLY A 172 0.32 -7.06 16.81
C GLY A 172 -0.69 -7.35 15.71
N ALA A 173 -0.55 -6.72 14.53
CA ALA A 173 -1.42 -6.96 13.38
C ALA A 173 -1.48 -8.43 12.99
N SER A 174 -2.67 -8.88 12.59
CA SER A 174 -2.92 -10.27 12.19
C SER A 174 -2.47 -10.57 10.75
N ALA A 175 -2.35 -9.55 9.91
CA ALA A 175 -1.82 -9.62 8.57
C ALA A 175 -1.24 -8.25 8.16
N VAL A 176 -0.38 -8.23 7.15
CA VAL A 176 0.17 -7.02 6.56
C VAL A 176 0.10 -7.12 5.04
N ILE A 177 -0.40 -6.09 4.40
CA ILE A 177 -0.33 -5.91 2.94
C ILE A 177 0.62 -4.75 2.68
N MET A 178 1.68 -5.00 1.93
CA MET A 178 2.61 -3.97 1.47
C MET A 178 2.31 -3.69 0.00
N VAL A 179 2.18 -2.41 -0.34
CA VAL A 179 1.94 -1.97 -1.72
C VAL A 179 3.19 -1.27 -2.23
N GLY A 180 3.60 -1.60 -3.42
CA GLY A 180 4.72 -1.00 -4.14
C GLY A 180 4.39 -0.85 -5.61
N GLY A 181 5.30 -0.28 -6.37
CA GLY A 181 5.22 -0.17 -7.82
C GLY A 181 6.53 -0.62 -8.47
N LEU A 182 6.46 -0.99 -9.75
CA LEU A 182 7.66 -1.25 -10.53
C LEU A 182 8.48 0.06 -10.64
N LYS A 183 9.80 -0.05 -10.48
CA LYS A 183 10.69 1.11 -10.51
C LYS A 183 10.65 1.87 -11.84
N GLU A 184 10.35 1.16 -12.90
CA GLU A 184 10.27 1.64 -14.29
C GLU A 184 8.95 2.33 -14.61
N SER A 185 7.94 2.20 -13.74
CA SER A 185 6.65 2.90 -13.89
C SER A 185 6.82 4.40 -13.83
N SER A 186 5.89 5.13 -14.43
CA SER A 186 5.92 6.59 -14.50
C SER A 186 5.78 7.27 -13.12
N CYS A 187 4.97 6.71 -12.22
CA CYS A 187 4.67 7.27 -10.89
C CYS A 187 4.57 6.17 -9.81
N PRO A 188 5.62 5.34 -9.58
CA PRO A 188 5.49 4.13 -8.77
C PRO A 188 5.14 4.40 -7.30
N SER A 189 5.60 5.50 -6.73
CA SER A 189 5.33 5.86 -5.34
C SER A 189 3.90 6.36 -5.15
N GLU A 190 3.45 7.21 -6.05
CA GLU A 190 2.10 7.80 -6.06
C GLU A 190 1.05 6.72 -6.33
N ASP A 191 1.30 5.86 -7.32
CA ASP A 191 0.42 4.75 -7.67
C ASP A 191 0.27 3.77 -6.49
N ALA A 192 1.38 3.42 -5.83
CA ALA A 192 1.35 2.58 -4.63
C ALA A 192 0.59 3.24 -3.47
N LEU A 193 0.74 4.55 -3.26
CA LEU A 193 0.03 5.30 -2.22
C LEU A 193 -1.48 5.33 -2.49
N LEU A 194 -1.89 5.50 -3.75
CA LEU A 194 -3.31 5.53 -4.13
C LEU A 194 -3.98 4.16 -3.99
N ALA A 195 -3.23 3.07 -4.14
CA ALA A 195 -3.71 1.69 -3.97
C ALA A 195 -3.73 1.21 -2.50
N THR A 196 -3.37 2.08 -1.52
CA THR A 196 -3.37 1.79 -0.09
C THR A 196 -4.63 2.31 0.58
#